data_ad51af1ca2148b0605aba68b98c09db1
#
_entry.id   ad51af1ca2148b0605aba68b98c09db1
#
_cell.length_a   1.000
_cell.length_b   1.000
_cell.length_c   1.000
_cell.angle_alpha   90.00
_cell.angle_beta   90.00
_cell.angle_gamma   90.00
#
_symmetry.space_group_name_H-M   'P 1'
#
loop_
_entity.id
_entity.type
_entity.pdbx_description
1 polymer ?
#
loop_
_entity_poly.entity_id
_entity_poly.type
_entity_poly.pdbx_seq_one_letter_code
_entity_poly.pdbx_strand_id
1 'polypeptide(L)'
;MFRIFKVMLASFAVAALGVAALDAHAARADWSETGLDRDEAAPMVKTVDPDDESALADHFFHVEWTAGPGAAGRARITGYVYNDYGDSAINVALRIHEIDANGHDVARVVAPIGEAVPAHGRTYFDVAVPASRFYRVDVASFDFVELPG
;
A
#
# COMPACT_ATOMS: atom_id res chain seq x y z
N MET A 1 50.63 4.18 -0.31
CA MET A 1 50.10 5.16 0.67
C MET A 1 48.70 4.69 1.07
N PHE A 2 48.63 3.84 2.08
CA PHE A 2 47.35 3.24 2.54
C PHE A 2 46.72 4.12 3.61
N ARG A 3 45.51 4.63 3.37
CA ARG A 3 44.71 5.32 4.38
C ARG A 3 43.73 4.33 5.01
N ILE A 4 43.99 3.99 6.25
CA ILE A 4 43.12 3.17 7.11
C ILE A 4 41.98 4.05 7.59
N PHE A 5 40.75 3.72 7.22
CA PHE A 5 39.55 4.35 7.79
C PHE A 5 39.14 3.58 9.06
N LYS A 6 39.20 4.28 10.18
CA LYS A 6 38.86 3.81 11.52
C LYS A 6 37.34 3.78 11.67
N VAL A 7 36.75 2.59 11.82
CA VAL A 7 35.34 2.41 12.13
C VAL A 7 35.12 2.71 13.60
N MET A 8 34.30 3.70 13.90
CA MET A 8 33.87 4.06 15.25
C MET A 8 32.57 3.31 15.56
N LEU A 9 32.65 2.33 16.44
CA LEU A 9 31.50 1.63 17.02
C LEU A 9 30.86 2.53 18.07
N ALA A 10 29.63 2.99 17.83
CA ALA A 10 28.82 3.66 18.84
C ALA A 10 27.87 2.62 19.49
N SER A 11 28.17 2.28 20.74
CA SER A 11 27.29 1.49 21.61
C SER A 11 26.11 2.32 22.06
N PHE A 12 24.88 1.89 21.74
CA PHE A 12 23.67 2.44 22.34
C PHE A 12 23.22 1.54 23.47
N ALA A 13 23.20 2.13 24.68
CA ALA A 13 22.68 1.53 25.88
C ALA A 13 21.15 1.48 25.86
N VAL A 14 20.58 0.31 26.09
CA VAL A 14 19.14 0.10 26.29
C VAL A 14 18.82 0.42 27.74
N ALA A 15 18.02 1.47 27.99
CA ALA A 15 17.41 1.74 29.29
C ALA A 15 16.03 1.07 29.34
N ALA A 16 15.89 0.08 30.20
CA ALA A 16 14.62 -0.52 30.56
C ALA A 16 13.90 0.37 31.59
N LEU A 17 12.68 0.81 31.31
CA LEU A 17 11.79 1.50 32.24
C LEU A 17 10.45 0.74 32.34
N GLY A 18 10.23 0.24 33.50
CA GLY A 18 9.17 0.00 34.41
C GLY A 18 7.71 -0.07 33.89
N VAL A 19 7.17 -1.30 34.06
CA VAL A 19 5.73 -1.59 33.97
C VAL A 19 5.04 -1.08 35.25
N ALA A 20 4.12 -0.11 35.13
CA ALA A 20 3.15 0.22 36.14
C ALA A 20 1.82 -0.45 35.78
N ALA A 21 1.44 -1.45 36.56
CA ALA A 21 0.10 -2.05 36.55
C ALA A 21 -0.91 -1.06 37.13
N LEU A 22 -1.92 -0.70 36.34
CA LEU A 22 -3.12 0.00 36.82
C LEU A 22 -4.28 -0.99 36.85
N ASP A 23 -4.67 -1.37 38.08
CA ASP A 23 -5.90 -2.07 38.38
C ASP A 23 -7.10 -1.21 37.97
N ALA A 24 -7.82 -1.61 36.96
CA ALA A 24 -9.11 -1.04 36.60
C ALA A 24 -10.22 -1.83 37.27
N HIS A 25 -10.85 -1.26 38.27
CA HIS A 25 -12.07 -1.74 38.89
C HIS A 25 -13.20 -1.83 37.87
N ALA A 26 -13.75 -3.01 37.74
CA ALA A 26 -14.95 -3.28 36.97
C ALA A 26 -16.17 -2.58 37.60
N ALA A 27 -16.64 -1.52 36.97
CA ALA A 27 -17.98 -1.02 37.18
C ALA A 27 -18.97 -1.84 36.32
N ARG A 28 -19.70 -2.70 37.02
CA ARG A 28 -20.82 -3.46 36.45
C ARG A 28 -21.98 -2.48 36.23
N ALA A 29 -22.20 -2.02 35.00
CA ALA A 29 -23.43 -1.32 34.64
C ALA A 29 -24.45 -2.38 34.18
N ASP A 30 -25.46 -2.55 35.02
CA ASP A 30 -26.67 -3.30 34.77
C ASP A 30 -27.52 -2.50 33.76
N TRP A 31 -27.56 -2.96 32.48
CA TRP A 31 -28.45 -2.42 31.48
C TRP A 31 -29.62 -3.38 31.30
N SER A 32 -30.68 -3.05 32.04
CA SER A 32 -32.00 -3.69 31.87
C SER A 32 -32.50 -3.58 30.45
N GLU A 33 -32.96 -4.70 29.98
CA GLU A 33 -33.72 -4.90 28.75
C GLU A 33 -34.78 -3.83 28.53
N THR A 34 -34.65 -3.06 27.46
CA THR A 34 -35.79 -2.46 26.77
C THR A 34 -35.76 -2.95 25.33
N GLY A 35 -36.64 -3.87 25.01
CA GLY A 35 -36.82 -4.37 23.66
C GLY A 35 -37.19 -3.23 22.71
N LEU A 36 -36.37 -3.09 21.70
CA LEU A 36 -36.73 -2.47 20.44
C LEU A 36 -36.22 -3.40 19.35
N ASP A 37 -37.19 -4.21 18.86
CA ASP A 37 -37.07 -4.85 17.56
C ASP A 37 -36.79 -3.75 16.52
N ARG A 38 -35.53 -3.59 16.17
CA ARG A 38 -35.13 -2.91 14.96
C ARG A 38 -34.44 -3.94 14.10
N ASP A 39 -35.24 -4.60 13.29
CA ASP A 39 -34.83 -5.13 11.99
C ASP A 39 -34.44 -3.97 11.09
N GLU A 40 -33.43 -3.24 11.48
CA GLU A 40 -32.73 -2.33 10.60
C GLU A 40 -31.51 -3.08 10.10
N ALA A 41 -31.71 -3.79 8.99
CA ALA A 41 -30.62 -4.39 8.24
C ALA A 41 -29.55 -3.31 8.04
N ALA A 42 -28.50 -3.37 8.85
CA ALA A 42 -27.32 -2.55 8.62
C ALA A 42 -26.92 -2.75 7.16
N PRO A 43 -26.64 -1.65 6.41
CA PRO A 43 -26.19 -1.78 5.03
C PRO A 43 -24.98 -2.71 5.08
N MET A 44 -25.08 -3.86 4.41
CA MET A 44 -23.94 -4.72 4.17
C MET A 44 -22.97 -3.90 3.35
N VAL A 45 -22.00 -3.28 4.03
CA VAL A 45 -20.81 -2.79 3.38
C VAL A 45 -20.13 -4.05 2.86
N LYS A 46 -20.33 -4.34 1.58
CA LYS A 46 -19.62 -5.38 0.88
C LYS A 46 -18.16 -4.96 0.92
N THR A 47 -17.41 -5.52 1.85
CA THR A 47 -15.97 -5.38 1.88
C THR A 47 -15.48 -6.09 0.63
N VAL A 48 -15.17 -5.33 -0.42
CA VAL A 48 -14.54 -5.87 -1.62
C VAL A 48 -13.16 -6.34 -1.16
N ASP A 49 -12.87 -7.62 -1.40
CA ASP A 49 -11.57 -8.18 -1.08
C ASP A 49 -10.52 -7.39 -1.91
N PRO A 50 -9.45 -6.86 -1.32
CA PRO A 50 -8.43 -6.10 -2.06
C PRO A 50 -7.80 -6.92 -3.21
N ASP A 51 -7.92 -8.23 -3.20
CA ASP A 51 -7.48 -9.10 -4.29
C ASP A 51 -8.48 -9.10 -5.46
N ASP A 52 -9.78 -8.86 -5.21
CA ASP A 52 -10.81 -8.72 -6.26
C ASP A 52 -10.63 -7.40 -7.06
N GLU A 53 -10.23 -6.31 -6.41
CA GLU A 53 -9.94 -5.04 -7.09
C GLU A 53 -8.73 -5.14 -8.02
N SER A 54 -7.71 -5.88 -7.63
CA SER A 54 -6.54 -6.13 -8.48
C SER A 54 -6.90 -6.89 -9.75
N ALA A 55 -7.71 -7.93 -9.63
CA ALA A 55 -8.16 -8.73 -10.77
C ALA A 55 -9.02 -7.88 -11.75
N LEU A 56 -9.79 -6.92 -11.22
CA LEU A 56 -10.55 -5.98 -12.04
C LEU A 56 -9.62 -4.97 -12.74
N ALA A 57 -8.61 -4.46 -12.03
CA ALA A 57 -7.65 -3.51 -12.57
C ALA A 57 -6.89 -4.07 -13.77
N ASP A 58 -6.51 -5.35 -13.75
CA ASP A 58 -5.79 -6.03 -14.84
C ASP A 58 -6.57 -6.06 -16.17
N HIS A 59 -7.89 -5.85 -16.15
CA HIS A 59 -8.70 -5.71 -17.37
C HIS A 59 -8.57 -4.34 -18.03
N PHE A 60 -8.22 -3.32 -17.27
CA PHE A 60 -8.21 -1.93 -17.73
C PHE A 60 -6.81 -1.34 -17.81
N PHE A 61 -5.86 -1.91 -17.05
CA PHE A 61 -4.52 -1.35 -16.95
C PHE A 61 -3.45 -2.42 -17.15
N HIS A 62 -2.34 -1.99 -17.70
CA HIS A 62 -1.08 -2.73 -17.60
C HIS A 62 0.05 -1.80 -17.15
N VAL A 63 1.06 -2.37 -16.52
CA VAL A 63 2.17 -1.62 -15.94
C VAL A 63 3.49 -2.09 -16.53
N GLU A 64 4.23 -1.18 -17.14
CA GLU A 64 5.62 -1.41 -17.54
C GLU A 64 6.55 -0.69 -16.58
N TRP A 65 7.53 -1.42 -16.04
CA TRP A 65 8.39 -0.84 -15.02
C TRP A 65 9.80 -1.44 -15.02
N THR A 66 10.71 -0.70 -14.36
CA THR A 66 12.08 -1.13 -14.09
C THR A 66 12.44 -0.78 -12.65
N ALA A 67 13.30 -1.63 -12.03
CA ALA A 67 13.87 -1.36 -10.73
C ALA A 67 15.32 -0.89 -10.87
N GLY A 68 15.68 0.14 -10.12
CA GLY A 68 17.03 0.68 -10.09
C GLY A 68 17.47 1.08 -8.68
N PRO A 69 18.73 1.47 -8.49
CA PRO A 69 19.22 1.97 -7.22
C PRO A 69 18.58 3.33 -6.89
N GLY A 70 18.11 3.48 -5.66
CA GLY A 70 17.59 4.71 -5.11
C GLY A 70 18.55 5.34 -4.09
N ALA A 71 18.14 6.44 -3.49
CA ALA A 71 18.88 7.09 -2.41
C ALA A 71 18.78 6.32 -1.09
N ALA A 72 19.74 6.49 -0.20
CA ALA A 72 19.75 5.94 1.17
C ALA A 72 19.53 4.41 1.25
N GLY A 73 20.07 3.65 0.30
CA GLY A 73 19.95 2.19 0.29
C GLY A 73 18.55 1.67 -0.07
N ARG A 74 17.70 2.51 -0.62
CA ARG A 74 16.39 2.12 -1.17
C ARG A 74 16.54 1.72 -2.64
N ALA A 75 15.52 1.07 -3.18
CA ALA A 75 15.32 0.91 -4.61
C ALA A 75 14.36 1.98 -5.13
N ARG A 76 14.37 2.16 -6.44
CA ARG A 76 13.49 3.06 -7.17
C ARG A 76 12.80 2.27 -8.27
N ILE A 77 11.47 2.27 -8.25
CA ILE A 77 10.64 1.65 -9.27
C ILE A 77 10.10 2.77 -10.15
N THR A 78 10.46 2.73 -11.42
CA THR A 78 10.04 3.74 -12.41
C THR A 78 9.39 3.07 -13.61
N GLY A 79 8.41 3.74 -14.23
CA GLY A 79 7.73 3.15 -15.37
C GLY A 79 6.49 3.93 -15.81
N TYR A 80 5.60 3.22 -16.49
CA TYR A 80 4.34 3.76 -16.98
C TYR A 80 3.18 2.84 -16.60
N VAL A 81 2.08 3.47 -16.20
CA VAL A 81 0.76 2.82 -16.14
C VAL A 81 0.03 3.17 -17.42
N TYR A 82 -0.44 2.18 -18.12
CA TYR A 82 -1.25 2.31 -19.32
C TYR A 82 -2.71 2.05 -18.96
N ASN A 83 -3.59 2.87 -19.48
CA ASN A 83 -5.03 2.71 -19.38
C ASN A 83 -5.57 2.28 -20.73
N ASP A 84 -6.03 1.05 -20.82
CA ASP A 84 -6.56 0.45 -22.06
C ASP A 84 -8.08 0.72 -22.22
N TYR A 85 -8.69 1.42 -21.23
CA TYR A 85 -10.11 1.74 -21.22
C TYR A 85 -10.41 3.12 -21.82
N GLY A 86 -11.69 3.33 -22.21
CA GLY A 86 -12.15 4.53 -22.90
C GLY A 86 -12.33 5.77 -22.04
N ASP A 87 -12.31 5.64 -20.71
CA ASP A 87 -12.43 6.75 -19.76
C ASP A 87 -11.12 7.02 -19.05
N SER A 88 -10.87 8.29 -18.71
CA SER A 88 -9.68 8.65 -17.93
C SER A 88 -9.82 8.16 -16.49
N ALA A 89 -8.74 7.63 -15.93
CA ALA A 89 -8.68 7.19 -14.55
C ALA A 89 -8.01 8.24 -13.65
N ILE A 90 -8.57 8.44 -12.46
CA ILE A 90 -8.02 9.28 -11.38
C ILE A 90 -7.83 8.44 -10.11
N ASN A 91 -7.20 9.00 -9.10
CA ASN A 91 -6.93 8.33 -7.82
C ASN A 91 -6.24 6.97 -7.99
N VAL A 92 -5.48 6.82 -9.08
CA VAL A 92 -4.78 5.58 -9.38
C VAL A 92 -3.66 5.39 -8.37
N ALA A 93 -3.66 4.23 -7.71
CA ALA A 93 -2.60 3.82 -6.81
C ALA A 93 -1.97 2.51 -7.30
N LEU A 94 -0.65 2.43 -7.21
CA LEU A 94 0.11 1.22 -7.48
C LEU A 94 0.32 0.43 -6.20
N ARG A 95 0.31 -0.88 -6.31
CA ARG A 95 0.77 -1.81 -5.30
C ARG A 95 2.09 -2.43 -5.77
N ILE A 96 3.11 -2.28 -4.95
CA ILE A 96 4.45 -2.81 -5.21
C ILE A 96 4.73 -3.87 -4.17
N HIS A 97 4.82 -5.11 -4.59
CA HIS A 97 5.15 -6.26 -3.75
C HIS A 97 6.65 -6.50 -3.75
N GLU A 98 7.19 -6.69 -2.57
CA GLU A 98 8.54 -7.22 -2.37
C GLU A 98 8.44 -8.74 -2.33
N ILE A 99 9.19 -9.40 -3.21
CA ILE A 99 9.13 -10.85 -3.39
C ILE A 99 10.44 -11.48 -2.90
N ASP A 100 10.35 -12.55 -2.12
CA ASP A 100 11.52 -13.31 -1.68
C ASP A 100 12.05 -14.25 -2.78
N ALA A 101 13.14 -14.96 -2.47
CA ALA A 101 13.76 -15.90 -3.41
C ALA A 101 12.88 -17.14 -3.74
N ASN A 102 11.83 -17.38 -2.95
CA ASN A 102 10.89 -18.48 -3.13
C ASN A 102 9.61 -18.03 -3.87
N GLY A 103 9.49 -16.74 -4.18
CA GLY A 103 8.33 -16.17 -4.87
C GLY A 103 7.20 -15.73 -3.93
N HIS A 104 7.43 -15.64 -2.62
CA HIS A 104 6.44 -15.19 -1.66
C HIS A 104 6.51 -13.69 -1.46
N ASP A 105 5.35 -13.07 -1.28
CA ASP A 105 5.21 -11.67 -0.87
C ASP A 105 5.69 -11.52 0.58
N VAL A 106 6.72 -10.71 0.81
CA VAL A 106 7.27 -10.43 2.15
C VAL A 106 6.88 -9.07 2.68
N ALA A 107 6.62 -8.12 1.78
CA ALA A 107 6.11 -6.80 2.10
C ALA A 107 5.40 -6.19 0.88
N ARG A 108 4.62 -5.14 1.12
CA ARG A 108 3.98 -4.36 0.06
C ARG A 108 3.96 -2.88 0.38
N VAL A 109 4.08 -2.07 -0.65
CA VAL A 109 3.94 -0.61 -0.61
C VAL A 109 2.81 -0.21 -1.53
N VAL A 110 1.91 0.66 -1.07
CA VAL A 110 0.89 1.30 -1.91
C VAL A 110 1.30 2.74 -2.15
N ALA A 111 1.37 3.15 -3.42
CA ALA A 111 1.83 4.46 -3.83
C ALA A 111 0.85 5.11 -4.82
N PRO A 112 0.24 6.26 -4.49
CA PRO A 112 -0.60 6.99 -5.44
C PRO A 112 0.26 7.57 -6.57
N ILE A 113 -0.28 7.61 -7.80
CA ILE A 113 0.41 8.21 -8.96
C ILE A 113 0.17 9.72 -8.97
N GLY A 114 -0.63 10.36 -8.31
CA GLY A 114 -0.84 11.81 -8.21
C GLY A 114 -1.35 12.49 -9.49
N GLU A 115 -1.33 11.84 -10.64
CA GLU A 115 -1.82 12.33 -11.92
C GLU A 115 -2.90 11.39 -12.49
N ALA A 116 -3.77 11.94 -13.34
CA ALA A 116 -4.73 11.11 -14.07
C ALA A 116 -4.02 10.25 -15.13
N VAL A 117 -4.53 9.05 -15.36
CA VAL A 117 -4.13 8.20 -16.49
C VAL A 117 -5.17 8.40 -17.60
N PRO A 118 -4.82 9.05 -18.70
CA PRO A 118 -5.77 9.37 -19.77
C PRO A 118 -6.39 8.11 -20.40
N ALA A 119 -7.61 8.24 -20.94
CA ALA A 119 -8.23 7.21 -21.75
C ALA A 119 -7.30 6.79 -22.90
N HIS A 120 -7.09 5.49 -23.07
CA HIS A 120 -6.17 4.91 -24.06
C HIS A 120 -4.75 5.53 -24.03
N GLY A 121 -4.33 6.00 -22.85
CA GLY A 121 -3.06 6.70 -22.62
C GLY A 121 -2.22 6.09 -21.53
N ARG A 122 -1.20 6.82 -21.12
CA ARG A 122 -0.30 6.38 -20.06
C ARG A 122 0.17 7.54 -19.19
N THR A 123 0.56 7.24 -17.96
CA THR A 123 1.17 8.19 -17.02
C THR A 123 2.43 7.59 -16.42
N TYR A 124 3.47 8.41 -16.34
CA TYR A 124 4.75 8.04 -15.74
C TYR A 124 4.63 7.99 -14.21
N PHE A 125 5.34 7.05 -13.59
CA PHE A 125 5.49 7.00 -12.15
C PHE A 125 6.92 6.75 -11.71
N ASP A 126 7.22 7.13 -10.47
CA ASP A 126 8.52 7.03 -9.85
C ASP A 126 8.35 6.89 -8.33
N VAL A 127 8.61 5.70 -7.82
CA VAL A 127 8.35 5.34 -6.42
C VAL A 127 9.60 4.80 -5.76
N ALA A 128 9.97 5.36 -4.59
CA ALA A 128 11.05 4.84 -3.78
C ALA A 128 10.52 3.77 -2.82
N VAL A 129 11.06 2.56 -2.89
CA VAL A 129 10.67 1.38 -2.09
C VAL A 129 11.86 0.84 -1.30
N PRO A 130 11.65 0.01 -0.27
CA PRO A 130 12.74 -0.75 0.34
C PRO A 130 13.49 -1.57 -0.71
N ALA A 131 14.80 -1.78 -0.51
CA ALA A 131 15.59 -2.56 -1.45
C ALA A 131 15.23 -4.06 -1.31
N SER A 132 14.76 -4.66 -2.39
CA SER A 132 14.49 -6.09 -2.51
C SER A 132 15.15 -6.66 -3.76
N ARG A 133 15.23 -7.98 -3.84
CA ARG A 133 15.78 -8.66 -5.01
C ARG A 133 14.78 -8.75 -6.16
N PHE A 134 13.51 -8.92 -5.83
CA PHE A 134 12.45 -9.07 -6.80
C PHE A 134 11.24 -8.21 -6.39
N TYR A 135 10.52 -7.71 -7.40
CA TYR A 135 9.31 -6.94 -7.24
C TYR A 135 8.21 -7.42 -8.18
N ARG A 136 6.97 -7.20 -7.80
CA ARG A 136 5.80 -7.24 -8.66
C ARG A 136 5.05 -5.93 -8.50
N VAL A 137 4.56 -5.35 -9.58
CA VAL A 137 3.84 -4.08 -9.57
C VAL A 137 2.51 -4.28 -10.29
N ASP A 138 1.43 -3.90 -9.62
CA ASP A 138 0.07 -3.93 -10.11
C ASP A 138 -0.69 -2.66 -9.69
N VAL A 139 -1.84 -2.40 -10.32
CA VAL A 139 -2.74 -1.31 -9.92
C VAL A 139 -3.59 -1.79 -8.75
N ALA A 140 -3.55 -1.04 -7.64
CA ALA A 140 -4.26 -1.36 -6.40
C ALA A 140 -5.66 -0.79 -6.36
N SER A 141 -5.84 0.44 -6.87
CA SER A 141 -7.13 1.15 -6.88
C SER A 141 -7.15 2.23 -7.96
N PHE A 142 -8.35 2.60 -8.40
CA PHE A 142 -8.59 3.65 -9.39
C PHE A 142 -10.07 4.05 -9.38
N ASP A 143 -10.36 5.24 -9.94
CA ASP A 143 -11.70 5.70 -10.25
C ASP A 143 -11.75 6.15 -11.72
N PHE A 144 -12.78 5.78 -12.46
CA PHE A 144 -13.01 6.35 -13.79
C PHE A 144 -13.79 7.66 -13.70
N VAL A 145 -13.40 8.64 -14.52
CA VAL A 145 -14.13 9.89 -14.67
C VAL A 145 -15.12 9.74 -15.81
N GLU A 146 -16.40 9.61 -15.47
CA GLU A 146 -17.47 9.68 -16.44
C GLU A 146 -17.60 11.14 -16.92
N LEU A 147 -17.34 11.39 -18.19
CA LEU A 147 -17.64 12.69 -18.80
C LEU A 147 -19.16 12.75 -19.04
N PRO A 148 -19.85 13.81 -18.58
CA PRO A 148 -21.25 13.99 -18.91
C PRO A 148 -21.38 14.12 -20.43
N GLY A 149 -22.14 13.20 -21.04
CA GLY A 149 -22.43 13.17 -22.47
C GLY A 149 -23.33 14.33 -22.91
#